data_1101b61090952d450d5451001dbbe650
#
_entry.id   1101b61090952d450d5451001dbbe650
#
_cell.length_a   1.000
_cell.length_b   1.000
_cell.length_c   1.000
_cell.angle_alpha   90.00
_cell.angle_beta   90.00
_cell.angle_gamma   90.00
#
_symmetry.space_group_name_H-M   'P 1'
#
loop_
_entity.id
_entity.type
_entity.pdbx_description
1 polymer ?
#
loop_
_entity_poly.entity_id
_entity_poly.type
_entity_poly.pdbx_seq_one_letter_code
_entity_poly.pdbx_strand_id
1 'polypeptide(L)'
;MNSADALLKTLIANGLEVVFANPGTSEMHLVAAIDHHPEVRPVLGLFEGVVTGAADGYARMSGKAAANLLHLGPGFGNGFANTHNAKKARTPMINIVGDHATYHLQYDAPLTSDLDGLAKASSDWVGRSSTPDDLSQLGSEAWQAAHKFPGQIATMLVPADCAWGETDNIGPKLDIEGPLKVDDQLIDKAFQSLSSDKKSMLYIGGNFLDEESVTLAGKIASACGCRLATDTFVKRHRRGVGLTKVEPIPYFAELAEEFLSGVESIVFIGTRPPVSFFAY
;
A
#
# COMPACT_ATOMS: atom_id res chain seq x y z
N MET A 1 0.22 -28.76 11.68
CA MET A 1 0.72 -27.55 12.41
C MET A 1 -0.47 -26.63 12.66
N ASN A 2 -0.31 -25.64 13.55
CA ASN A 2 -1.42 -24.67 13.63
C ASN A 2 -1.42 -23.75 12.38
N SER A 3 -2.58 -23.20 12.06
CA SER A 3 -2.75 -22.40 10.85
C SER A 3 -2.09 -21.02 10.91
N ALA A 4 -1.78 -20.50 12.11
CA ALA A 4 -0.96 -19.31 12.24
C ALA A 4 0.48 -19.55 11.76
N ASP A 5 1.10 -20.71 12.09
CA ASP A 5 2.40 -21.11 11.55
C ASP A 5 2.34 -21.33 10.03
N ALA A 6 1.26 -21.93 9.53
CA ALA A 6 1.05 -22.11 8.08
C ALA A 6 0.93 -20.77 7.34
N LEU A 7 0.22 -19.81 7.91
CA LEU A 7 0.13 -18.45 7.39
C LEU A 7 1.51 -17.77 7.34
N LEU A 8 2.27 -17.81 8.45
CA LEU A 8 3.60 -17.19 8.49
C LEU A 8 4.55 -17.81 7.47
N LYS A 9 4.60 -19.15 7.35
CA LYS A 9 5.37 -19.83 6.31
C LYS A 9 5.00 -19.37 4.92
N THR A 10 3.70 -19.23 4.66
CA THR A 10 3.16 -18.74 3.38
C THR A 10 3.61 -17.31 3.08
N LEU A 11 3.48 -16.40 4.03
CA LEU A 11 3.88 -15.00 3.85
C LEU A 11 5.40 -14.86 3.69
N ILE A 12 6.20 -15.63 4.43
CA ILE A 12 7.67 -15.68 4.30
C ILE A 12 8.07 -16.18 2.91
N ALA A 13 7.46 -17.28 2.44
CA ALA A 13 7.73 -17.82 1.12
C ALA A 13 7.38 -16.82 -0.01
N ASN A 14 6.42 -15.92 0.24
CA ASN A 14 6.07 -14.82 -0.65
C ASN A 14 6.99 -13.60 -0.51
N GLY A 15 7.77 -13.46 0.56
CA GLY A 15 8.76 -12.41 0.73
C GLY A 15 8.53 -11.46 1.91
N LEU A 16 7.69 -11.83 2.89
CA LEU A 16 7.50 -11.06 4.13
C LEU A 16 8.79 -11.09 4.96
N GLU A 17 9.29 -9.91 5.35
CA GLU A 17 10.51 -9.75 6.16
C GLU A 17 10.24 -9.07 7.52
N VAL A 18 9.16 -8.29 7.62
CA VAL A 18 8.89 -7.46 8.81
C VAL A 18 7.41 -7.49 9.17
N VAL A 19 7.13 -7.67 10.46
CA VAL A 19 5.79 -7.50 11.04
C VAL A 19 5.85 -6.42 12.11
N PHE A 20 5.11 -5.34 11.94
CA PHE A 20 4.86 -4.37 12.99
C PHE A 20 3.62 -4.77 13.77
N ALA A 21 3.67 -4.77 15.10
CA ALA A 21 2.61 -5.38 15.89
C ALA A 21 2.25 -4.56 17.13
N ASN A 22 0.95 -4.50 17.40
CA ASN A 22 0.39 -4.22 18.73
C ASN A 22 -0.75 -5.24 18.95
N PRO A 23 -0.42 -6.47 19.38
CA PRO A 23 -1.37 -7.55 19.51
C PRO A 23 -2.09 -7.54 20.86
N GLY A 24 -3.25 -8.19 20.89
CA GLY A 24 -3.94 -8.58 22.12
C GLY A 24 -4.10 -10.09 22.25
N THR A 25 -5.02 -10.53 23.08
CA THR A 25 -5.22 -11.95 23.39
C THR A 25 -5.75 -12.78 22.22
N SER A 26 -6.48 -12.17 21.28
CA SER A 26 -6.98 -12.86 20.09
C SER A 26 -5.87 -13.23 19.09
N GLU A 27 -4.74 -12.55 19.15
CA GLU A 27 -3.63 -12.72 18.23
C GLU A 27 -2.47 -13.58 18.80
N MET A 28 -2.63 -14.18 19.99
CA MET A 28 -1.53 -14.90 20.65
C MET A 28 -0.93 -16.04 19.83
N HIS A 29 -1.74 -16.74 19.02
CA HIS A 29 -1.22 -17.79 18.14
C HIS A 29 -0.40 -17.23 16.98
N LEU A 30 -0.79 -16.06 16.45
CA LEU A 30 0.00 -15.33 15.44
C LEU A 30 1.29 -14.80 16.04
N VAL A 31 1.28 -14.32 17.29
CA VAL A 31 2.51 -13.91 18.02
C VAL A 31 3.45 -15.09 18.21
N ALA A 32 2.93 -16.24 18.67
CA ALA A 32 3.73 -17.46 18.81
C ALA A 32 4.31 -17.93 17.47
N ALA A 33 3.52 -17.87 16.40
CA ALA A 33 4.00 -18.20 15.06
C ALA A 33 5.12 -17.26 14.61
N ILE A 34 5.03 -15.95 14.88
CA ILE A 34 6.11 -15.00 14.57
C ILE A 34 7.39 -15.35 15.35
N ASP A 35 7.28 -15.75 16.63
CA ASP A 35 8.43 -16.15 17.47
C ASP A 35 9.11 -17.42 16.95
N HIS A 36 8.35 -18.34 16.35
CA HIS A 36 8.89 -19.56 15.75
C HIS A 36 9.62 -19.32 14.41
N HIS A 37 9.47 -18.14 13.78
CA HIS A 37 9.99 -17.83 12.45
C HIS A 37 10.99 -16.67 12.49
N PRO A 38 12.28 -16.91 12.81
CA PRO A 38 13.31 -15.87 12.92
C PRO A 38 13.61 -15.15 11.59
N GLU A 39 13.12 -15.65 10.47
CA GLU A 39 13.20 -15.00 9.17
C GLU A 39 12.39 -13.71 9.09
N VAL A 40 11.37 -13.57 9.93
CA VAL A 40 10.54 -12.38 10.03
C VAL A 40 10.93 -11.57 11.25
N ARG A 41 11.27 -10.32 11.05
CA ARG A 41 11.59 -9.39 12.13
C ARG A 41 10.31 -8.83 12.76
N PRO A 42 9.96 -9.15 14.02
CA PRO A 42 8.89 -8.48 14.73
C PRO A 42 9.34 -7.12 15.26
N VAL A 43 8.47 -6.13 15.18
CA VAL A 43 8.68 -4.80 15.76
C VAL A 43 7.44 -4.42 16.55
N LEU A 44 7.58 -4.34 17.86
CA LEU A 44 6.50 -3.93 18.76
C LEU A 44 6.30 -2.43 18.69
N GLY A 45 5.08 -1.99 18.40
CA GLY A 45 4.61 -0.62 18.58
C GLY A 45 3.74 -0.53 19.83
N LEU A 46 3.81 0.58 20.57
CA LEU A 46 2.98 0.80 21.76
C LEU A 46 1.63 1.45 21.45
N PHE A 47 1.36 1.68 20.18
CA PHE A 47 0.12 2.26 19.66
C PHE A 47 -0.03 1.88 18.18
N GLU A 48 -1.20 1.45 17.76
CA GLU A 48 -1.42 0.90 16.42
C GLU A 48 -1.26 1.96 15.30
N GLY A 49 -1.48 3.21 15.61
CA GLY A 49 -1.12 4.32 14.71
C GLY A 49 0.38 4.36 14.40
N VAL A 50 1.24 4.05 15.39
CA VAL A 50 2.70 3.91 15.18
C VAL A 50 2.99 2.66 14.36
N VAL A 51 2.31 1.55 14.63
CA VAL A 51 2.45 0.28 13.90
C VAL A 51 2.19 0.48 12.41
N THR A 52 1.02 1.01 12.05
CA THR A 52 0.61 1.23 10.66
C THR A 52 1.44 2.32 9.97
N GLY A 53 1.84 3.37 10.72
CA GLY A 53 2.75 4.40 10.21
C GLY A 53 4.16 3.87 9.92
N ALA A 54 4.67 2.98 10.78
CA ALA A 54 5.97 2.33 10.58
C ALA A 54 5.96 1.41 9.35
N ALA A 55 4.89 0.63 9.16
CA ALA A 55 4.71 -0.21 7.98
C ALA A 55 4.63 0.63 6.68
N ASP A 56 3.90 1.75 6.69
CA ASP A 56 3.84 2.69 5.57
C ASP A 56 5.23 3.24 5.25
N GLY A 57 5.96 3.72 6.26
CA GLY A 57 7.32 4.23 6.10
C GLY A 57 8.30 3.18 5.57
N TYR A 58 8.25 1.96 6.12
CA TYR A 58 9.06 0.83 5.66
C TYR A 58 8.81 0.53 4.18
N ALA A 59 7.54 0.38 3.79
CA ALA A 59 7.21 0.03 2.41
C ALA A 59 7.56 1.14 1.41
N ARG A 60 7.39 2.42 1.77
CA ARG A 60 7.84 3.55 0.94
C ARG A 60 9.35 3.54 0.71
N MET A 61 10.12 3.19 1.74
CA MET A 61 11.59 3.26 1.66
C MET A 61 12.22 2.00 1.08
N SER A 62 11.71 0.80 1.42
CA SER A 62 12.24 -0.47 0.94
C SER A 62 11.69 -0.90 -0.42
N GLY A 63 10.47 -0.46 -0.78
CA GLY A 63 9.72 -0.96 -1.92
C GLY A 63 9.04 -2.32 -1.67
N LYS A 64 9.11 -2.85 -0.44
CA LYS A 64 8.55 -4.15 -0.03
C LYS A 64 7.36 -3.92 0.91
N ALA A 65 6.32 -4.74 0.82
CA ALA A 65 5.25 -4.71 1.81
C ALA A 65 5.74 -5.16 3.18
N ALA A 66 5.19 -4.54 4.24
CA ALA A 66 5.24 -5.05 5.59
C ALA A 66 3.86 -5.54 6.02
N ALA A 67 3.81 -6.43 7.00
CA ALA A 67 2.56 -6.78 7.66
C ALA A 67 2.38 -5.98 8.97
N ASN A 68 1.14 -5.67 9.30
CA ASN A 68 0.72 -5.19 10.61
C ASN A 68 -0.07 -6.30 11.32
N LEU A 69 0.15 -6.50 12.60
CA LEU A 69 -0.67 -7.34 13.46
C LEU A 69 -1.43 -6.45 14.45
N LEU A 70 -2.76 -6.40 14.33
CA LEU A 70 -3.62 -5.44 15.00
C LEU A 70 -4.73 -6.15 15.78
N HIS A 71 -5.08 -5.60 16.96
CA HIS A 71 -6.03 -6.19 17.87
C HIS A 71 -7.46 -5.74 17.61
N LEU A 72 -8.25 -6.59 16.99
CA LEU A 72 -9.71 -6.42 16.82
C LEU A 72 -10.09 -5.03 16.27
N GLY A 73 -11.32 -4.58 16.54
CA GLY A 73 -11.83 -3.28 16.13
C GLY A 73 -11.10 -2.10 16.75
N PRO A 74 -10.88 -2.07 18.08
CA PRO A 74 -10.14 -0.96 18.69
C PRO A 74 -8.73 -0.78 18.15
N GLY A 75 -7.98 -1.88 17.98
CA GLY A 75 -6.62 -1.80 17.42
C GLY A 75 -6.61 -1.38 15.96
N PHE A 76 -7.49 -1.94 15.15
CA PHE A 76 -7.59 -1.55 13.75
C PHE A 76 -8.08 -0.09 13.60
N GLY A 77 -9.04 0.33 14.44
CA GLY A 77 -9.52 1.71 14.49
C GLY A 77 -8.42 2.71 14.81
N ASN A 78 -7.53 2.40 15.76
CA ASN A 78 -6.36 3.23 16.08
C ASN A 78 -5.35 3.32 14.90
N GLY A 79 -5.22 2.26 14.12
CA GLY A 79 -4.34 2.22 12.94
C GLY A 79 -4.94 2.87 11.68
N PHE A 80 -6.22 3.21 11.69
CA PHE A 80 -6.99 3.61 10.51
C PHE A 80 -6.39 4.82 9.78
N ALA A 81 -5.99 5.86 10.48
CA ALA A 81 -5.52 7.11 9.88
C ALA A 81 -4.30 6.88 8.97
N ASN A 82 -3.31 6.11 9.44
CA ASN A 82 -2.12 5.81 8.64
C ASN A 82 -2.38 4.76 7.55
N THR A 83 -3.28 3.81 7.79
CA THR A 83 -3.76 2.90 6.73
C THR A 83 -4.43 3.69 5.60
N HIS A 84 -5.28 4.68 5.93
CA HIS A 84 -5.87 5.59 4.93
C HIS A 84 -4.79 6.36 4.16
N ASN A 85 -3.78 6.91 4.84
CA ASN A 85 -2.69 7.65 4.19
C ASN A 85 -1.85 6.73 3.27
N ALA A 86 -1.55 5.51 3.72
CA ALA A 86 -0.87 4.50 2.92
C ALA A 86 -1.67 4.12 1.66
N LYS A 87 -3.01 3.96 1.79
CA LYS A 87 -3.92 3.74 0.65
C LYS A 87 -3.84 4.86 -0.38
N LYS A 88 -3.90 6.12 0.07
CA LYS A 88 -3.76 7.29 -0.82
C LYS A 88 -2.41 7.36 -1.51
N ALA A 89 -1.35 6.93 -0.83
CA ALA A 89 0.00 6.87 -1.36
C ALA A 89 0.27 5.62 -2.23
N ARG A 90 -0.70 4.70 -2.36
CA ARG A 90 -0.49 3.42 -3.06
C ARG A 90 0.69 2.63 -2.48
N THR A 91 0.83 2.65 -1.17
CA THR A 91 1.85 1.88 -0.46
C THR A 91 1.38 0.44 -0.30
N PRO A 92 2.17 -0.57 -0.68
CA PRO A 92 1.82 -1.97 -0.42
C PRO A 92 1.88 -2.26 1.08
N MET A 93 0.79 -2.79 1.66
CA MET A 93 0.70 -3.08 3.09
C MET A 93 -0.30 -4.23 3.32
N ILE A 94 0.01 -5.11 4.27
CA ILE A 94 -0.88 -6.17 4.71
C ILE A 94 -1.27 -5.89 6.16
N ASN A 95 -2.56 -5.78 6.44
CA ASN A 95 -3.08 -5.77 7.80
C ASN A 95 -3.59 -7.17 8.15
N ILE A 96 -3.08 -7.76 9.20
CA ILE A 96 -3.58 -8.97 9.83
C ILE A 96 -4.31 -8.51 11.08
N VAL A 97 -5.63 -8.54 11.03
CA VAL A 97 -6.49 -8.08 12.12
C VAL A 97 -7.13 -9.28 12.77
N GLY A 98 -6.80 -9.51 14.04
CA GLY A 98 -7.46 -10.56 14.81
C GLY A 98 -8.94 -10.28 14.98
N ASP A 99 -9.72 -11.33 15.15
CA ASP A 99 -11.14 -11.25 15.48
C ASP A 99 -11.50 -12.30 16.55
N HIS A 100 -12.67 -12.14 17.14
CA HIS A 100 -13.21 -13.19 18.01
C HIS A 100 -13.38 -14.50 17.25
N ALA A 101 -13.32 -15.63 17.97
CA ALA A 101 -13.60 -16.93 17.40
C ALA A 101 -14.98 -16.93 16.70
N THR A 102 -15.08 -17.62 15.57
CA THR A 102 -16.28 -17.62 14.71
C THR A 102 -17.56 -17.92 15.48
N TYR A 103 -17.51 -18.90 16.40
CA TYR A 103 -18.66 -19.29 17.24
C TYR A 103 -18.99 -18.25 18.33
N HIS A 104 -18.07 -17.30 18.61
CA HIS A 104 -18.24 -16.30 19.68
C HIS A 104 -18.82 -14.96 19.16
N LEU A 105 -18.70 -14.66 17.88
CA LEU A 105 -19.17 -13.41 17.27
C LEU A 105 -20.65 -13.10 17.54
N GLN A 106 -21.49 -14.13 17.62
CA GLN A 106 -22.92 -13.98 17.86
C GLN A 106 -23.30 -13.37 19.24
N TYR A 107 -22.36 -13.34 20.19
CA TYR A 107 -22.62 -12.90 21.56
C TYR A 107 -22.27 -11.41 21.80
N ASP A 108 -21.84 -10.70 20.78
CA ASP A 108 -21.49 -9.28 20.86
C ASP A 108 -20.58 -8.96 22.07
N ALA A 109 -19.46 -9.67 22.13
CA ALA A 109 -18.47 -9.52 23.22
C ALA A 109 -17.95 -8.08 23.29
N PRO A 110 -17.39 -7.62 24.44
CA PRO A 110 -17.00 -6.20 24.65
C PRO A 110 -16.12 -5.56 23.61
N LEU A 111 -15.35 -6.33 22.84
CA LEU A 111 -14.48 -5.83 21.76
C LEU A 111 -14.99 -6.16 20.35
N THR A 112 -16.19 -6.74 20.24
CA THR A 112 -16.82 -6.98 18.93
C THR A 112 -17.05 -5.66 18.21
N SER A 113 -16.71 -5.60 16.94
CA SER A 113 -16.83 -4.41 16.11
C SER A 113 -17.14 -4.81 14.66
N ASP A 114 -17.71 -3.88 13.89
CA ASP A 114 -17.86 -4.05 12.45
C ASP A 114 -16.49 -3.94 11.74
N LEU A 115 -15.70 -5.03 11.84
CA LEU A 115 -14.39 -5.10 11.20
C LEU A 115 -14.48 -5.04 9.68
N ASP A 116 -15.52 -5.62 9.09
CA ASP A 116 -15.73 -5.59 7.64
C ASP A 116 -15.95 -4.17 7.14
N GLY A 117 -16.75 -3.38 7.85
CA GLY A 117 -16.98 -1.96 7.57
C GLY A 117 -15.69 -1.14 7.68
N LEU A 118 -14.93 -1.31 8.76
CA LEU A 118 -13.64 -0.64 8.96
C LEU A 118 -12.63 -1.02 7.88
N ALA A 119 -12.53 -2.32 7.55
CA ALA A 119 -11.61 -2.81 6.53
C ALA A 119 -11.95 -2.26 5.14
N LYS A 120 -13.21 -2.32 4.72
CA LYS A 120 -13.65 -1.79 3.41
C LYS A 120 -13.37 -0.30 3.25
N ALA A 121 -13.47 0.48 4.32
CA ALA A 121 -13.22 1.92 4.27
C ALA A 121 -11.72 2.25 4.04
N SER A 122 -10.80 1.46 4.59
CA SER A 122 -9.36 1.76 4.56
C SER A 122 -8.53 0.87 3.61
N SER A 123 -9.11 -0.23 3.09
CA SER A 123 -8.38 -1.21 2.29
C SER A 123 -8.87 -1.25 0.84
N ASP A 124 -8.04 -1.76 -0.06
CA ASP A 124 -8.38 -2.01 -1.45
C ASP A 124 -8.84 -3.47 -1.65
N TRP A 125 -8.33 -4.38 -0.81
CA TRP A 125 -8.71 -5.77 -0.75
C TRP A 125 -8.99 -6.16 0.70
N VAL A 126 -10.05 -6.95 0.91
CA VAL A 126 -10.44 -7.47 2.23
C VAL A 126 -10.79 -8.94 2.08
N GLY A 127 -10.20 -9.77 2.92
CA GLY A 127 -10.54 -11.18 3.04
C GLY A 127 -10.71 -11.58 4.50
N ARG A 128 -11.62 -12.51 4.76
CA ARG A 128 -11.90 -13.08 6.08
C ARG A 128 -11.69 -14.59 6.03
N SER A 129 -10.90 -15.12 6.95
CA SER A 129 -10.79 -16.56 7.13
C SER A 129 -12.06 -17.10 7.80
N SER A 130 -12.48 -18.27 7.40
CA SER A 130 -13.65 -18.98 7.92
C SER A 130 -13.29 -20.32 8.55
N THR A 131 -12.13 -20.86 8.22
CA THR A 131 -11.62 -22.14 8.72
C THR A 131 -10.10 -22.08 8.88
N PRO A 132 -9.49 -22.96 9.69
CA PRO A 132 -8.03 -23.07 9.73
C PRO A 132 -7.38 -23.38 8.36
N ASP A 133 -8.09 -24.12 7.52
CA ASP A 133 -7.60 -24.59 6.22
C ASP A 133 -7.50 -23.51 5.14
N ASP A 134 -8.28 -22.44 5.25
CA ASP A 134 -8.28 -21.35 4.26
C ASP A 134 -7.31 -20.22 4.60
N LEU A 135 -6.80 -20.14 5.85
CA LEU A 135 -6.03 -19.00 6.33
C LEU A 135 -4.72 -18.77 5.54
N SER A 136 -4.01 -19.83 5.20
CA SER A 136 -2.75 -19.73 4.44
C SER A 136 -3.00 -19.30 2.99
N GLN A 137 -4.06 -19.80 2.36
CA GLN A 137 -4.47 -19.37 1.03
C GLN A 137 -4.85 -17.88 1.03
N LEU A 138 -5.61 -17.45 2.03
CA LEU A 138 -5.95 -16.03 2.24
C LEU A 138 -4.70 -15.16 2.38
N GLY A 139 -3.66 -15.66 3.03
CA GLY A 139 -2.35 -15.00 3.13
C GLY A 139 -1.68 -14.79 1.77
N SER A 140 -1.72 -15.79 0.90
CA SER A 140 -1.22 -15.67 -0.49
C SER A 140 -1.98 -14.62 -1.29
N GLU A 141 -3.30 -14.63 -1.19
CA GLU A 141 -4.16 -13.65 -1.88
C GLU A 141 -3.96 -12.24 -1.37
N ALA A 142 -3.82 -12.06 -0.04
CA ALA A 142 -3.50 -10.77 0.56
C ALA A 142 -2.14 -10.23 0.08
N TRP A 143 -1.13 -11.12 0.01
CA TRP A 143 0.18 -10.75 -0.52
C TRP A 143 0.10 -10.30 -1.99
N GLN A 144 -0.57 -11.08 -2.82
CA GLN A 144 -0.78 -10.74 -4.23
C GLN A 144 -1.52 -9.41 -4.38
N ALA A 145 -2.61 -9.23 -3.63
CA ALA A 145 -3.40 -8.00 -3.65
C ALA A 145 -2.58 -6.78 -3.22
N ALA A 146 -1.79 -6.88 -2.13
CA ALA A 146 -0.96 -5.79 -1.66
C ALA A 146 0.06 -5.33 -2.71
N HIS A 147 0.62 -6.27 -3.48
CA HIS A 147 1.63 -6.01 -4.50
C HIS A 147 1.06 -5.70 -5.89
N LYS A 148 -0.26 -5.77 -6.08
CA LYS A 148 -0.88 -5.38 -7.34
C LYS A 148 -0.52 -3.95 -7.68
N PHE A 149 0.11 -3.74 -8.85
CA PHE A 149 0.58 -2.40 -9.25
C PHE A 149 -0.55 -1.35 -9.24
N PRO A 150 -0.32 -0.16 -8.68
CA PRO A 150 0.93 0.43 -8.17
C PRO A 150 1.22 0.17 -6.69
N GLY A 151 0.47 -0.65 -6.01
CA GLY A 151 0.48 -0.98 -4.60
C GLY A 151 -0.89 -0.75 -3.96
N GLN A 152 -1.28 -1.62 -3.03
CA GLN A 152 -2.59 -1.62 -2.40
C GLN A 152 -2.51 -1.94 -0.91
N ILE A 153 -3.57 -1.63 -0.18
CA ILE A 153 -3.78 -2.11 1.18
C ILE A 153 -4.61 -3.39 1.13
N ALA A 154 -4.05 -4.49 1.61
CA ALA A 154 -4.75 -5.75 1.81
C ALA A 154 -5.00 -5.97 3.30
N THR A 155 -6.25 -6.22 3.69
CA THR A 155 -6.62 -6.51 5.08
C THR A 155 -7.22 -7.90 5.19
N MET A 156 -6.59 -8.71 6.05
CA MET A 156 -7.05 -10.03 6.45
C MET A 156 -7.75 -9.92 7.80
N LEU A 157 -8.98 -10.42 7.90
CA LEU A 157 -9.69 -10.57 9.14
C LEU A 157 -9.55 -12.04 9.59
N VAL A 158 -8.94 -12.24 10.75
CA VAL A 158 -8.50 -13.56 11.21
C VAL A 158 -9.19 -13.91 12.52
N PRO A 159 -10.30 -14.69 12.50
CA PRO A 159 -10.90 -15.21 13.71
C PRO A 159 -9.90 -16.07 14.50
N ALA A 160 -9.95 -15.97 15.82
CA ALA A 160 -8.99 -16.64 16.71
C ALA A 160 -8.97 -18.17 16.51
N ASP A 161 -10.12 -18.80 16.32
CA ASP A 161 -10.23 -20.25 16.07
C ASP A 161 -9.66 -20.65 14.70
N CYS A 162 -9.73 -19.78 13.71
CA CYS A 162 -9.03 -19.99 12.44
C CYS A 162 -7.51 -19.93 12.61
N ALA A 163 -6.98 -19.14 13.54
CA ALA A 163 -5.54 -19.02 13.77
C ALA A 163 -4.98 -20.19 14.60
N TRP A 164 -5.71 -20.68 15.62
CA TRP A 164 -5.21 -21.75 16.47
C TRP A 164 -5.53 -23.17 15.98
N GLY A 165 -6.49 -23.31 15.06
CA GLY A 165 -6.86 -24.61 14.50
C GLY A 165 -5.71 -25.27 13.76
N GLU A 166 -5.75 -26.58 13.64
CA GLU A 166 -4.73 -27.35 12.91
C GLU A 166 -5.03 -27.38 11.41
N THR A 167 -3.97 -27.36 10.61
CA THR A 167 -4.02 -27.50 9.16
C THR A 167 -2.72 -28.10 8.62
N ASP A 168 -2.82 -28.76 7.46
CA ASP A 168 -1.67 -29.16 6.66
C ASP A 168 -1.49 -28.27 5.42
N ASN A 169 -2.36 -27.28 5.23
CA ASN A 169 -2.37 -26.42 4.06
C ASN A 169 -1.35 -25.28 4.18
N ILE A 170 -0.48 -25.17 3.19
CA ILE A 170 0.41 -24.01 2.99
C ILE A 170 -0.07 -23.30 1.73
N GLY A 171 -0.26 -21.98 1.82
CA GLY A 171 -0.68 -21.18 0.67
C GLY A 171 0.40 -21.14 -0.42
N PRO A 172 0.01 -21.13 -1.70
CA PRO A 172 0.96 -21.07 -2.80
C PRO A 172 1.63 -19.69 -2.89
N LYS A 173 2.76 -19.65 -3.54
CA LYS A 173 3.30 -18.39 -4.05
C LYS A 173 2.52 -18.00 -5.29
N LEU A 174 1.84 -16.85 -5.25
CA LEU A 174 1.08 -16.33 -6.38
C LEU A 174 1.93 -15.35 -7.20
N ASP A 175 1.72 -15.36 -8.52
CA ASP A 175 2.38 -14.41 -9.40
C ASP A 175 1.84 -12.98 -9.17
N ILE A 176 2.76 -12.03 -9.12
CA ILE A 176 2.43 -10.61 -9.00
C ILE A 176 2.46 -10.01 -10.40
N GLU A 177 1.30 -9.54 -10.86
CA GLU A 177 1.21 -8.82 -12.12
C GLU A 177 1.94 -7.48 -12.03
N GLY A 178 2.90 -7.28 -12.94
CA GLY A 178 3.58 -6.00 -13.11
C GLY A 178 2.69 -4.93 -13.75
N PRO A 179 3.22 -3.73 -13.97
CA PRO A 179 2.49 -2.69 -14.69
C PRO A 179 2.15 -3.15 -16.11
N LEU A 180 0.97 -2.75 -16.58
CA LEU A 180 0.55 -3.02 -17.96
C LEU A 180 1.54 -2.37 -18.94
N LYS A 181 1.84 -3.07 -20.04
CA LYS A 181 2.63 -2.50 -21.13
C LYS A 181 1.81 -1.38 -21.80
N VAL A 182 2.43 -0.24 -21.97
CA VAL A 182 1.81 0.91 -22.66
C VAL A 182 1.78 0.63 -24.16
N ASP A 183 0.67 0.97 -24.81
CA ASP A 183 0.51 0.88 -26.26
C ASP A 183 1.44 1.89 -26.97
N ASP A 184 2.13 1.44 -28.02
CA ASP A 184 3.05 2.26 -28.78
C ASP A 184 2.35 3.50 -29.40
N GLN A 185 1.08 3.38 -29.82
CA GLN A 185 0.30 4.52 -30.31
C GLN A 185 0.06 5.59 -29.22
N LEU A 186 -0.07 5.16 -27.95
CA LEU A 186 -0.21 6.09 -26.84
C LEU A 186 1.12 6.80 -26.55
N ILE A 187 2.25 6.11 -26.72
CA ILE A 187 3.60 6.69 -26.62
C ILE A 187 3.80 7.75 -27.71
N ASP A 188 3.43 7.44 -28.94
CA ASP A 188 3.51 8.41 -30.06
C ASP A 188 2.65 9.64 -29.80
N LYS A 189 1.42 9.47 -29.32
CA LYS A 189 0.54 10.61 -28.97
C LYS A 189 1.14 11.46 -27.84
N ALA A 190 1.72 10.83 -26.83
CA ALA A 190 2.38 11.53 -25.73
C ALA A 190 3.58 12.33 -26.24
N PHE A 191 4.41 11.74 -27.11
CA PHE A 191 5.55 12.41 -27.73
C PHE A 191 5.10 13.61 -28.56
N GLN A 192 4.11 13.45 -29.44
CA GLN A 192 3.55 14.55 -30.24
C GLN A 192 2.99 15.68 -29.36
N SER A 193 2.33 15.31 -28.24
CA SER A 193 1.79 16.26 -27.29
C SER A 193 2.86 17.08 -26.57
N LEU A 194 4.00 16.47 -26.23
CA LEU A 194 5.12 17.13 -25.54
C LEU A 194 6.02 17.93 -26.50
N SER A 195 6.14 17.50 -27.77
CA SER A 195 7.06 18.09 -28.77
C SER A 195 6.38 19.13 -29.65
N SER A 196 5.10 19.45 -29.39
CA SER A 196 4.38 20.49 -30.13
C SER A 196 4.87 21.89 -29.75
N ASP A 197 4.58 22.91 -30.60
CA ASP A 197 4.86 24.32 -30.28
C ASP A 197 4.03 24.88 -29.10
N LYS A 198 3.18 24.03 -28.53
CA LYS A 198 2.34 24.35 -27.36
C LYS A 198 3.15 24.31 -26.06
N LYS A 199 2.77 25.11 -25.09
CA LYS A 199 3.32 25.04 -23.75
C LYS A 199 2.88 23.71 -23.11
N SER A 200 3.77 22.74 -23.09
CA SER A 200 3.48 21.38 -22.62
C SER A 200 4.11 21.08 -21.26
N MET A 201 3.56 20.08 -20.56
CA MET A 201 4.04 19.63 -19.27
C MET A 201 4.05 18.10 -19.22
N LEU A 202 5.17 17.54 -18.75
CA LEU A 202 5.27 16.16 -18.33
C LEU A 202 4.99 16.09 -16.81
N TYR A 203 3.92 15.43 -16.41
CA TYR A 203 3.48 15.33 -15.03
C TYR A 203 3.65 13.89 -14.54
N ILE A 204 4.62 13.65 -13.65
CA ILE A 204 4.99 12.31 -13.19
C ILE A 204 4.64 12.14 -11.71
N GLY A 205 4.26 10.92 -11.30
CA GLY A 205 3.88 10.66 -9.91
C GLY A 205 3.92 9.17 -9.56
N GLY A 206 3.36 8.83 -8.41
CA GLY A 206 3.28 7.45 -7.94
C GLY A 206 4.64 6.78 -7.77
N ASN A 207 4.87 5.69 -8.49
CA ASN A 207 6.11 4.91 -8.44
C ASN A 207 7.22 5.48 -9.38
N PHE A 208 6.92 6.50 -10.19
CA PHE A 208 7.83 7.06 -11.19
C PHE A 208 8.60 8.32 -10.70
N LEU A 209 8.86 8.39 -9.39
CA LEU A 209 9.68 9.43 -8.75
C LEU A 209 10.97 8.83 -8.14
N ASP A 210 11.36 7.64 -8.57
CA ASP A 210 12.68 7.05 -8.31
C ASP A 210 13.75 7.73 -9.16
N GLU A 211 15.02 7.39 -8.92
CA GLU A 211 16.17 8.02 -9.57
C GLU A 211 16.20 7.84 -11.09
N GLU A 212 15.91 6.62 -11.55
CA GLU A 212 15.89 6.29 -12.98
C GLU A 212 14.79 7.05 -13.71
N SER A 213 13.56 6.97 -13.19
CA SER A 213 12.39 7.64 -13.76
C SER A 213 12.55 9.17 -13.80
N VAL A 214 13.05 9.77 -12.72
CA VAL A 214 13.31 11.23 -12.67
C VAL A 214 14.40 11.64 -13.68
N THR A 215 15.43 10.81 -13.84
CA THR A 215 16.51 11.07 -14.83
C THR A 215 15.97 10.99 -16.25
N LEU A 216 15.16 9.97 -16.56
CA LEU A 216 14.54 9.83 -17.89
C LEU A 216 13.55 10.95 -18.16
N ALA A 217 12.71 11.31 -17.19
CA ALA A 217 11.77 12.42 -17.30
C ALA A 217 12.49 13.75 -17.56
N GLY A 218 13.65 13.97 -16.92
CA GLY A 218 14.48 15.13 -17.15
C GLY A 218 15.05 15.20 -18.58
N LYS A 219 15.47 14.06 -19.13
CA LYS A 219 15.92 13.97 -20.52
C LYS A 219 14.78 14.29 -21.50
N ILE A 220 13.59 13.73 -21.26
CA ILE A 220 12.40 14.01 -22.07
C ILE A 220 12.04 15.50 -21.99
N ALA A 221 11.96 16.06 -20.78
CA ALA A 221 11.63 17.47 -20.60
C ALA A 221 12.62 18.40 -21.31
N SER A 222 13.91 18.08 -21.22
CA SER A 222 14.97 18.84 -21.92
C SER A 222 14.86 18.73 -23.44
N ALA A 223 14.59 17.53 -23.97
CA ALA A 223 14.47 17.31 -25.40
C ALA A 223 13.22 17.95 -26.03
N CYS A 224 12.10 17.93 -25.29
CA CYS A 224 10.83 18.48 -25.76
C CYS A 224 10.62 19.97 -25.38
N GLY A 225 11.45 20.52 -24.51
CA GLY A 225 11.26 21.89 -23.99
C GLY A 225 10.04 22.02 -23.07
N CYS A 226 9.53 20.91 -22.49
CA CYS A 226 8.35 20.90 -21.66
C CYS A 226 8.68 21.08 -20.17
N ARG A 227 7.70 21.54 -19.38
CA ARG A 227 7.85 21.60 -17.92
C ARG A 227 7.75 20.20 -17.31
N LEU A 228 8.41 20.00 -16.16
CA LEU A 228 8.35 18.74 -15.41
C LEU A 228 7.74 18.98 -14.02
N ALA A 229 6.63 18.32 -13.72
CA ALA A 229 5.89 18.53 -12.49
C ALA A 229 5.41 17.21 -11.83
N THR A 230 4.98 17.31 -10.58
CA THR A 230 4.44 16.19 -9.79
C THR A 230 3.36 16.66 -8.80
N ASP A 231 2.71 15.69 -8.14
CA ASP A 231 1.71 15.96 -7.11
C ASP A 231 2.30 16.71 -5.90
N THR A 232 1.47 17.46 -5.19
CA THR A 232 1.83 18.15 -3.94
C THR A 232 2.33 17.15 -2.87
N PHE A 233 1.63 16.05 -2.71
CA PHE A 233 1.96 14.99 -1.76
C PHE A 233 2.22 13.67 -2.51
N VAL A 234 3.45 13.23 -2.45
CA VAL A 234 3.91 12.03 -3.15
C VAL A 234 4.33 10.93 -2.17
N LYS A 235 4.23 9.68 -2.60
CA LYS A 235 4.66 8.52 -1.82
C LYS A 235 6.14 8.62 -1.40
N ARG A 236 7.01 8.91 -2.36
CA ARG A 236 8.45 9.08 -2.20
C ARG A 236 8.96 9.85 -3.39
N HIS A 237 9.91 10.74 -3.19
CA HIS A 237 10.54 11.49 -4.27
C HIS A 237 12.06 11.51 -4.10
N ARG A 238 12.78 10.96 -5.06
CA ARG A 238 14.24 11.07 -5.12
C ARG A 238 14.63 12.47 -5.57
N ARG A 239 15.36 13.16 -4.71
CA ARG A 239 15.85 14.54 -4.92
C ARG A 239 17.30 14.66 -4.48
N GLY A 240 18.01 15.60 -5.05
CA GLY A 240 19.37 15.92 -4.63
C GLY A 240 20.25 16.40 -5.76
N VAL A 241 21.51 16.62 -5.44
CA VAL A 241 22.53 17.03 -6.42
C VAL A 241 22.65 15.96 -7.51
N GLY A 242 22.64 16.41 -8.77
CA GLY A 242 22.73 15.52 -9.93
C GLY A 242 21.40 15.00 -10.47
N LEU A 243 20.28 15.24 -9.77
CA LEU A 243 18.94 14.85 -10.23
C LEU A 243 18.17 16.05 -10.80
N THR A 244 17.37 15.79 -11.82
CA THR A 244 16.48 16.79 -12.40
C THR A 244 15.45 17.25 -11.35
N LYS A 245 15.25 18.55 -11.26
CA LYS A 245 14.21 19.11 -10.40
C LYS A 245 12.82 18.82 -11.00
N VAL A 246 11.99 18.16 -10.23
CA VAL A 246 10.55 17.97 -10.53
C VAL A 246 9.77 18.92 -9.62
N GLU A 247 8.97 19.81 -10.19
CA GLU A 247 8.25 20.83 -9.44
C GLU A 247 6.93 20.28 -8.87
N PRO A 248 6.71 20.31 -7.55
CA PRO A 248 5.41 19.92 -7.00
C PRO A 248 4.39 21.01 -7.31
N ILE A 249 3.17 20.58 -7.73
CA ILE A 249 2.04 21.51 -7.84
C ILE A 249 1.74 22.12 -6.46
N PRO A 250 1.50 23.44 -6.35
CA PRO A 250 1.19 24.08 -5.09
C PRO A 250 -0.07 23.54 -4.41
N TYR A 251 -0.11 23.64 -3.09
CA TYR A 251 -1.20 23.14 -2.25
C TYR A 251 -2.48 23.97 -2.37
N PHE A 252 -2.37 25.31 -2.41
CA PHE A 252 -3.50 26.21 -2.53
C PHE A 252 -3.96 26.33 -3.98
N ALA A 253 -5.27 26.33 -4.17
CA ALA A 253 -5.87 26.28 -5.50
C ALA A 253 -5.43 27.46 -6.38
N GLU A 254 -5.40 28.67 -5.85
CA GLU A 254 -5.01 29.89 -6.55
C GLU A 254 -3.57 29.80 -7.06
N LEU A 255 -2.65 29.29 -6.25
CA LEU A 255 -1.26 29.08 -6.64
C LEU A 255 -1.12 27.92 -7.64
N ALA A 256 -1.99 26.91 -7.55
CA ALA A 256 -2.01 25.80 -8.51
C ALA A 256 -2.54 26.28 -9.88
N GLU A 257 -3.55 27.14 -9.92
CA GLU A 257 -4.04 27.78 -11.14
C GLU A 257 -2.96 28.65 -11.79
N GLU A 258 -2.25 29.47 -11.00
CA GLU A 258 -1.12 30.26 -11.49
C GLU A 258 -0.01 29.35 -12.03
N PHE A 259 0.34 28.26 -11.30
CA PHE A 259 1.33 27.28 -11.70
C PHE A 259 0.99 26.60 -13.04
N LEU A 260 -0.29 26.32 -13.29
CA LEU A 260 -0.78 25.70 -14.52
C LEU A 260 -1.10 26.72 -15.63
N SER A 261 -1.03 28.01 -15.33
CA SER A 261 -1.40 29.06 -16.28
C SER A 261 -0.58 28.96 -17.56
N GLY A 262 -1.27 29.01 -18.69
CA GLY A 262 -0.70 28.93 -20.03
C GLY A 262 -0.22 27.52 -20.44
N VAL A 263 -0.40 26.47 -19.59
CA VAL A 263 -0.16 25.09 -20.03
C VAL A 263 -1.33 24.64 -20.90
N GLU A 264 -1.03 24.17 -22.10
CA GLU A 264 -2.03 23.77 -23.10
C GLU A 264 -2.12 22.25 -23.25
N SER A 265 -1.08 21.53 -22.84
CA SER A 265 -1.01 20.08 -22.94
C SER A 265 -0.26 19.46 -21.77
N ILE A 266 -0.81 18.39 -21.20
CA ILE A 266 -0.19 17.65 -20.09
C ILE A 266 -0.20 16.16 -20.39
N VAL A 267 0.96 15.54 -20.26
CA VAL A 267 1.10 14.07 -20.26
C VAL A 267 1.30 13.59 -18.85
N PHE A 268 0.42 12.71 -18.37
CA PHE A 268 0.47 12.13 -17.04
C PHE A 268 1.12 10.75 -17.06
N ILE A 269 2.10 10.51 -16.17
CA ILE A 269 2.74 9.19 -15.98
C ILE A 269 2.64 8.79 -14.51
N GLY A 270 1.99 7.67 -14.24
CA GLY A 270 1.86 7.09 -12.89
C GLY A 270 0.99 7.88 -11.92
N THR A 271 0.29 8.88 -12.41
CA THR A 271 -0.63 9.71 -11.64
C THR A 271 -1.83 10.10 -12.51
N ARG A 272 -2.75 10.84 -11.92
CA ARG A 272 -3.97 11.35 -12.57
C ARG A 272 -3.97 12.88 -12.48
N PRO A 273 -4.86 13.57 -13.24
CA PRO A 273 -5.03 15.01 -13.09
C PRO A 273 -5.21 15.41 -11.63
N PRO A 274 -4.46 16.44 -11.16
CA PRO A 274 -4.53 16.88 -9.78
C PRO A 274 -5.92 17.44 -9.45
N VAL A 275 -6.34 17.21 -8.20
CA VAL A 275 -7.61 17.72 -7.66
C VAL A 275 -7.28 18.60 -6.47
N SER A 276 -7.88 19.78 -6.41
CA SER A 276 -7.74 20.70 -5.27
C SER A 276 -8.16 20.02 -3.97
N PHE A 277 -7.45 20.33 -2.89
CA PHE A 277 -7.79 19.82 -1.55
C PHE A 277 -9.07 20.44 -1.00
N PHE A 278 -9.35 21.67 -1.39
CA PHE A 278 -10.51 22.44 -0.92
C PHE A 278 -11.26 23.01 -2.11
N ALA A 279 -12.57 23.11 -1.96
CA ALA A 279 -13.45 23.88 -2.82
C ALA A 279 -14.03 25.03 -1.99
N TYR A 280 -13.82 26.26 -2.40
CA TYR A 280 -14.34 27.47 -1.79
C TYR A 280 -14.61 28.57 -2.84
#